data_0c942a4692862c596e92d4b090f52680
#
_entry.id   0c942a4692862c596e92d4b090f52680
#
_cell.length_a   1.000
_cell.length_b   1.000
_cell.length_c   1.000
_cell.angle_alpha   90.00
_cell.angle_beta   90.00
_cell.angle_gamma   90.00
#
_symmetry.space_group_name_H-M   'P 1'
#
loop_
_entity.id
_entity.type
_entity.pdbx_description
1 polymer ?
#
loop_
_entity_poly.entity_id
_entity_poly.type
_entity_poly.pdbx_seq_one_letter_code
_entity_poly.pdbx_strand_id
1 'polypeptide(L)'
;NKLKIEKRKLEIPEKAPELDYKTISWIHKFDASFQFSQAYISENWYQGGNNNLNIISDLVYSLELNQAKHPNKLFQLDIKYKLGVNSANDDQYRKYSINEDLFQVNSKFGLKATKKFYYSTSLQFKTQLLQNFKSNTYDLSASFLTPGELNAGIGMTYNTANKKNTFKFDASLSPLSYNMKICRAIHKMDPTTLGIDAGEHM
;
A
#
# COMPACT_ATOMS: atom_id res chain seq x y z
N ASN A 1 -29.30 -49.16 28.39
CA ASN A 1 -28.17 -48.21 28.42
C ASN A 1 -28.60 -46.92 27.72
N LYS A 2 -29.03 -45.94 28.52
CA LYS A 2 -29.30 -44.59 28.04
C LYS A 2 -28.02 -43.79 28.13
N LEU A 3 -27.41 -43.45 27.00
CA LEU A 3 -26.29 -42.52 26.89
C LEU A 3 -26.76 -41.14 27.34
N LYS A 4 -26.28 -40.67 28.49
CA LYS A 4 -26.44 -39.29 28.97
C LYS A 4 -25.47 -38.40 28.16
N ILE A 5 -25.99 -37.70 27.17
CA ILE A 5 -25.21 -36.66 26.48
C ILE A 5 -25.18 -35.44 27.41
N GLU A 6 -24.06 -35.21 28.06
CA GLU A 6 -23.76 -33.99 28.79
C GLU A 6 -23.58 -32.86 27.77
N LYS A 7 -24.58 -31.99 27.68
CA LYS A 7 -24.46 -30.73 26.91
C LYS A 7 -23.46 -29.83 27.67
N ARG A 8 -22.20 -29.82 27.26
CA ARG A 8 -21.28 -28.77 27.65
C ARG A 8 -21.83 -27.46 27.11
N LYS A 9 -22.34 -26.59 27.98
CA LYS A 9 -22.56 -25.20 27.66
C LYS A 9 -21.21 -24.58 27.35
N LEU A 10 -20.93 -24.27 26.08
CA LEU A 10 -19.89 -23.35 25.72
C LEU A 10 -20.29 -21.97 26.29
N GLU A 11 -19.63 -21.58 27.36
CA GLU A 11 -19.69 -20.20 27.84
C GLU A 11 -18.91 -19.35 26.84
N ILE A 12 -19.64 -18.81 25.85
CA ILE A 12 -19.13 -17.75 25.01
C ILE A 12 -19.00 -16.53 25.93
N PRO A 13 -17.80 -15.97 26.10
CA PRO A 13 -17.65 -14.76 26.90
C PRO A 13 -18.59 -13.69 26.34
N GLU A 14 -19.51 -13.24 27.16
CA GLU A 14 -20.66 -12.39 26.79
C GLU A 14 -20.26 -10.98 26.33
N LYS A 15 -18.98 -10.62 26.43
CA LYS A 15 -18.38 -9.40 25.91
C LYS A 15 -16.92 -9.66 25.54
N ALA A 16 -16.58 -9.40 24.27
CA ALA A 16 -15.18 -9.21 23.92
C ALA A 16 -14.60 -8.08 24.81
N PRO A 17 -13.38 -8.24 25.35
CA PRO A 17 -12.79 -7.20 26.20
C PRO A 17 -12.81 -5.86 25.46
N GLU A 18 -13.53 -4.88 26.02
CA GLU A 18 -13.48 -3.51 25.50
C GLU A 18 -12.03 -3.05 25.62
N LEU A 19 -11.35 -2.93 24.49
CA LEU A 19 -10.04 -2.31 24.41
C LEU A 19 -10.15 -0.88 24.93
N ASP A 20 -9.55 -0.61 26.09
CA ASP A 20 -9.49 0.75 26.62
C ASP A 20 -8.53 1.57 25.77
N TYR A 21 -9.07 2.18 24.71
CA TYR A 21 -8.32 3.02 23.76
C TYR A 21 -7.56 4.17 24.44
N LYS A 22 -7.87 4.51 25.69
CA LYS A 22 -7.15 5.54 26.42
C LYS A 22 -5.79 5.08 26.93
N THR A 23 -5.60 3.78 27.12
CA THR A 23 -4.32 3.22 27.63
C THR A 23 -3.33 2.93 26.53
N ILE A 24 -3.79 2.67 25.31
CA ILE A 24 -2.95 2.30 24.17
C ILE A 24 -2.33 3.55 23.54
N SER A 25 -1.01 3.57 23.36
CA SER A 25 -0.31 4.67 22.70
C SER A 25 -0.29 4.55 21.18
N TRP A 26 -0.26 3.32 20.65
CA TRP A 26 -0.15 3.03 19.23
C TRP A 26 -1.32 2.17 18.76
N ILE A 27 -1.92 2.56 17.66
CA ILE A 27 -3.00 1.83 17.01
C ILE A 27 -2.42 1.18 15.77
N HIS A 28 -2.53 -0.13 15.70
CA HIS A 28 -2.05 -0.95 14.59
C HIS A 28 -3.26 -1.46 13.80
N LYS A 29 -3.16 -1.40 12.47
CA LYS A 29 -4.14 -2.01 11.56
C LYS A 29 -3.38 -2.78 10.50
N PHE A 30 -3.88 -3.95 10.16
CA PHE A 30 -3.35 -4.75 9.08
C PHE A 30 -4.50 -5.24 8.21
N ASP A 31 -4.46 -4.89 6.94
CA ASP A 31 -5.42 -5.29 5.94
C ASP A 31 -4.70 -6.12 4.88
N ALA A 32 -5.27 -7.28 4.55
CA ALA A 32 -4.78 -8.13 3.48
C ALA A 32 -5.93 -8.52 2.57
N SER A 33 -5.76 -8.30 1.28
CA SER A 33 -6.71 -8.76 0.27
C SER A 33 -6.01 -9.58 -0.81
N PHE A 34 -6.68 -10.65 -1.25
CA PHE A 34 -6.23 -11.50 -2.33
C PHE A 34 -7.36 -11.63 -3.34
N GLN A 35 -7.06 -11.30 -4.58
CA GLN A 35 -7.97 -11.43 -5.70
C GLN A 35 -7.42 -12.45 -6.68
N PHE A 36 -8.26 -13.40 -7.04
CA PHE A 36 -7.99 -14.39 -8.06
C PHE A 36 -9.03 -14.24 -9.17
N SER A 37 -8.57 -14.20 -10.41
CA SER A 37 -9.45 -14.21 -11.56
C SER A 37 -8.88 -15.12 -12.64
N GLN A 38 -9.75 -15.90 -13.28
CA GLN A 38 -9.40 -16.78 -14.37
C GLN A 38 -10.41 -16.61 -15.50
N ALA A 39 -9.91 -16.46 -16.73
CA ALA A 39 -10.69 -16.54 -17.95
C ALA A 39 -10.26 -17.77 -18.73
N TYR A 40 -11.22 -18.61 -19.09
CA TYR A 40 -11.03 -19.73 -19.99
C TYR A 40 -11.81 -19.47 -21.29
N ILE A 41 -11.12 -19.53 -22.42
CA ILE A 41 -11.68 -19.33 -23.74
C ILE A 41 -11.50 -20.62 -24.52
N SER A 42 -12.61 -21.19 -25.01
CA SER A 42 -12.56 -22.41 -25.80
C SER A 42 -11.95 -22.13 -27.17
N GLU A 43 -11.25 -23.13 -27.75
CA GLU A 43 -10.63 -23.04 -29.07
C GLU A 43 -11.65 -22.77 -30.21
N ASN A 44 -12.91 -23.09 -29.98
CA ASN A 44 -14.00 -22.87 -30.95
C ASN A 44 -14.67 -21.51 -30.83
N TRP A 45 -14.16 -20.60 -29.97
CA TRP A 45 -14.70 -19.26 -29.80
C TRP A 45 -14.36 -18.39 -31.03
N TYR A 46 -15.37 -17.93 -31.74
CA TYR A 46 -15.22 -17.24 -33.03
C TYR A 46 -14.49 -15.89 -32.94
N GLN A 47 -14.42 -15.26 -31.78
CA GLN A 47 -13.71 -13.98 -31.55
C GLN A 47 -12.24 -14.17 -31.14
N GLY A 48 -11.78 -15.42 -30.99
CA GLY A 48 -10.45 -15.69 -30.46
C GLY A 48 -10.30 -15.26 -28.99
N GLY A 49 -9.09 -15.32 -28.47
CA GLY A 49 -8.73 -14.90 -27.12
C GLY A 49 -7.82 -15.93 -26.45
N ASN A 50 -7.20 -15.52 -25.34
CA ASN A 50 -6.26 -16.34 -24.61
C ASN A 50 -6.79 -16.64 -23.21
N ASN A 51 -6.50 -17.84 -22.74
CA ASN A 51 -6.69 -18.18 -21.34
C ASN A 51 -5.83 -17.28 -20.47
N ASN A 52 -6.41 -16.68 -19.46
CA ASN A 52 -5.72 -15.78 -18.58
C ASN A 52 -5.97 -16.16 -17.11
N LEU A 53 -4.90 -16.13 -16.34
CA LEU A 53 -4.90 -16.29 -14.89
C LEU A 53 -4.29 -15.04 -14.30
N ASN A 54 -5.00 -14.37 -13.40
CA ASN A 54 -4.51 -13.17 -12.72
C ASN A 54 -4.70 -13.32 -11.21
N ILE A 55 -3.64 -13.05 -10.47
CA ILE A 55 -3.60 -13.06 -9.00
C ILE A 55 -3.10 -11.71 -8.54
N ILE A 56 -3.85 -11.03 -7.69
CA ILE A 56 -3.46 -9.76 -7.09
C ILE A 56 -3.50 -9.91 -5.57
N SER A 57 -2.43 -9.51 -4.91
CA SER A 57 -2.37 -9.34 -3.46
C SER A 57 -2.16 -7.87 -3.11
N ASP A 58 -2.89 -7.37 -2.12
CA ASP A 58 -2.75 -6.01 -1.57
C ASP A 58 -2.63 -6.13 -0.06
N LEU A 59 -1.50 -5.72 0.49
CA LEU A 59 -1.17 -5.77 1.91
C LEU A 59 -0.95 -4.35 2.39
N VAL A 60 -1.67 -3.94 3.44
CA VAL A 60 -1.55 -2.61 4.04
C VAL A 60 -1.35 -2.76 5.54
N TYR A 61 -0.27 -2.17 6.03
CA TYR A 61 -0.02 -2.02 7.46
C TYR A 61 -0.05 -0.55 7.82
N SER A 62 -0.90 -0.18 8.76
CA SER A 62 -1.04 1.19 9.27
C SER A 62 -0.71 1.25 10.75
N LEU A 63 0.09 2.24 11.11
CA LEU A 63 0.48 2.56 12.48
C LEU A 63 0.13 4.03 12.77
N GLU A 64 -0.73 4.26 13.74
CA GLU A 64 -1.17 5.59 14.13
C GLU A 64 -0.86 5.85 15.60
N LEU A 65 -0.41 7.06 15.93
CA LEU A 65 -0.30 7.50 17.31
C LEU A 65 -1.69 7.86 17.83
N ASN A 66 -2.08 7.26 18.96
CA ASN A 66 -3.38 7.51 19.57
C ASN A 66 -3.47 8.95 20.09
N GLN A 67 -4.25 9.77 19.40
CA GLN A 67 -4.43 11.18 19.76
C GLN A 67 -5.22 11.39 21.06
N ALA A 68 -6.00 10.40 21.50
CA ALA A 68 -6.67 10.47 22.81
C ALA A 68 -5.65 10.51 23.96
N LYS A 69 -4.51 9.81 23.79
CA LYS A 69 -3.39 9.79 24.75
C LYS A 69 -2.34 10.88 24.46
N HIS A 70 -2.12 11.19 23.18
CA HIS A 70 -1.11 12.13 22.72
C HIS A 70 -1.73 13.27 21.89
N PRO A 71 -2.56 14.16 22.49
CA PRO A 71 -3.34 15.14 21.74
C PRO A 71 -2.50 16.23 21.05
N ASN A 72 -1.22 16.35 21.42
CA ASN A 72 -0.31 17.36 20.86
C ASN A 72 0.56 16.85 19.72
N LYS A 73 0.50 15.54 19.42
CA LYS A 73 1.33 14.91 18.40
C LYS A 73 0.45 14.14 17.44
N LEU A 74 0.78 14.22 16.16
CA LEU A 74 0.23 13.39 15.08
C LEU A 74 1.37 12.52 14.56
N PHE A 75 1.14 11.23 14.44
CA PHE A 75 2.02 10.33 13.70
C PHE A 75 1.16 9.29 13.00
N GLN A 76 1.42 9.13 11.73
CA GLN A 76 0.80 8.11 10.88
C GLN A 76 1.89 7.50 10.01
N LEU A 77 1.89 6.19 9.90
CA LEU A 77 2.76 5.43 9.01
C LEU A 77 1.91 4.38 8.32
N ASP A 78 1.89 4.41 6.99
CA ASP A 78 1.23 3.41 6.15
C ASP A 78 2.27 2.75 5.26
N ILE A 79 2.36 1.44 5.35
CA ILE A 79 3.20 0.61 4.48
C ILE A 79 2.27 -0.24 3.64
N LYS A 80 2.38 -0.08 2.32
CA LYS A 80 1.57 -0.80 1.34
C LYS A 80 2.45 -1.60 0.41
N TYR A 81 2.08 -2.86 0.19
CA TYR A 81 2.67 -3.67 -0.86
C TYR A 81 1.58 -4.31 -1.71
N LYS A 82 1.59 -3.99 -3.00
CA LYS A 82 0.68 -4.56 -3.98
C LYS A 82 1.47 -5.35 -5.01
N LEU A 83 1.13 -6.62 -5.18
CA LEU A 83 1.73 -7.51 -6.16
C LEU A 83 0.63 -8.14 -7.01
N GLY A 84 0.74 -7.98 -8.31
CA GLY A 84 -0.11 -8.63 -9.29
C GLY A 84 0.72 -9.46 -10.26
N VAL A 85 0.28 -10.69 -10.49
CA VAL A 85 0.90 -11.63 -11.42
C VAL A 85 -0.16 -12.18 -12.34
N ASN A 86 0.07 -12.13 -13.64
CA ASN A 86 -0.81 -12.74 -14.63
C ASN A 86 -0.08 -13.78 -15.50
N SER A 87 -0.82 -14.71 -16.06
CA SER A 87 -0.29 -15.63 -17.06
C SER A 87 0.06 -14.85 -18.33
N ALA A 88 1.21 -15.14 -18.92
CA ALA A 88 1.72 -14.49 -20.14
C ALA A 88 1.78 -15.53 -21.28
N ASN A 89 0.62 -16.00 -21.73
CA ASN A 89 0.53 -17.07 -22.74
C ASN A 89 1.11 -16.67 -24.09
N ASP A 90 1.16 -15.35 -24.37
CA ASP A 90 1.70 -14.80 -25.63
C ASP A 90 3.19 -14.39 -25.49
N ASP A 91 3.81 -14.57 -24.31
CA ASP A 91 5.22 -14.28 -24.11
C ASP A 91 6.06 -15.55 -24.41
N GLN A 92 6.99 -15.45 -25.37
CA GLN A 92 7.86 -16.54 -25.78
C GLN A 92 8.92 -16.92 -24.72
N TYR A 93 9.22 -15.98 -23.82
CA TYR A 93 10.30 -16.14 -22.83
C TYR A 93 9.79 -16.42 -21.42
N ARG A 94 8.52 -16.08 -21.12
CA ARG A 94 7.97 -16.17 -19.76
C ARG A 94 6.54 -16.71 -19.76
N LYS A 95 6.26 -17.54 -18.78
CA LYS A 95 4.90 -18.08 -18.53
C LYS A 95 4.06 -17.12 -17.68
N TYR A 96 4.69 -16.22 -16.93
CA TYR A 96 4.05 -15.26 -16.03
C TYR A 96 4.68 -13.90 -16.19
N SER A 97 3.89 -12.86 -16.08
CA SER A 97 4.33 -11.47 -16.05
C SER A 97 3.80 -10.76 -14.81
N ILE A 98 4.55 -9.78 -14.34
CA ILE A 98 4.16 -8.94 -13.22
C ILE A 98 3.40 -7.75 -13.81
N ASN A 99 2.12 -7.62 -13.46
CA ASN A 99 1.29 -6.51 -13.92
C ASN A 99 1.16 -5.39 -12.85
N GLU A 100 1.40 -5.73 -11.59
CA GLU A 100 1.42 -4.79 -10.47
C GLU A 100 2.60 -5.12 -9.57
N ASP A 101 3.42 -4.15 -9.23
CA ASP A 101 4.46 -4.25 -8.20
C ASP A 101 4.66 -2.86 -7.61
N LEU A 102 4.05 -2.62 -6.45
CA LEU A 102 4.10 -1.33 -5.80
C LEU A 102 4.41 -1.52 -4.32
N PHE A 103 5.59 -1.13 -3.91
CA PHE A 103 5.94 -0.92 -2.51
C PHE A 103 5.89 0.57 -2.20
N GLN A 104 5.06 0.96 -1.24
CA GLN A 104 4.86 2.34 -0.86
C GLN A 104 4.89 2.49 0.66
N VAL A 105 5.64 3.49 1.12
CA VAL A 105 5.68 3.92 2.53
C VAL A 105 5.25 5.38 2.58
N ASN A 106 4.20 5.65 3.34
CA ASN A 106 3.75 7.01 3.65
C ASN A 106 3.95 7.26 5.13
N SER A 107 4.59 8.36 5.48
CA SER A 107 4.72 8.79 6.87
C SER A 107 4.29 10.23 7.01
N LYS A 108 3.55 10.53 8.06
CA LYS A 108 3.16 11.88 8.44
C LYS A 108 3.44 12.11 9.91
N PHE A 109 4.18 13.15 10.19
CA PHE A 109 4.44 13.62 11.54
C PHE A 109 3.88 15.03 11.70
N GLY A 110 3.24 15.31 12.85
CA GLY A 110 2.69 16.64 13.12
C GLY A 110 2.81 17.03 14.59
N LEU A 111 2.99 18.31 14.80
CA LEU A 111 2.96 18.97 16.11
C LEU A 111 1.79 19.94 16.16
N LYS A 112 1.03 19.90 17.26
CA LYS A 112 -0.16 20.71 17.41
C LYS A 112 0.18 22.20 17.43
N ALA A 113 -0.42 22.95 16.50
CA ALA A 113 -0.34 24.40 16.43
C ALA A 113 -1.53 25.05 17.13
N THR A 114 -2.76 24.56 16.89
CA THR A 114 -3.99 25.03 17.51
C THR A 114 -4.90 23.85 17.84
N LYS A 115 -6.16 24.11 18.24
CA LYS A 115 -7.13 23.03 18.58
C LYS A 115 -7.31 22.02 17.46
N LYS A 116 -7.22 22.42 16.18
CA LYS A 116 -7.51 21.59 15.00
C LYS A 116 -6.40 21.57 13.95
N PHE A 117 -5.37 22.42 14.11
CA PHE A 117 -4.26 22.54 13.17
C PHE A 117 -2.98 21.97 13.75
N TYR A 118 -2.22 21.28 12.90
CA TYR A 118 -0.91 20.72 13.20
C TYR A 118 0.09 21.23 12.16
N TYR A 119 1.27 21.67 12.59
CA TYR A 119 2.42 21.76 11.70
C TYR A 119 2.80 20.32 11.35
N SER A 120 2.91 20.02 10.08
CA SER A 120 3.11 18.65 9.64
C SER A 120 4.20 18.52 8.58
N THR A 121 4.92 17.41 8.67
CA THR A 121 5.83 16.93 7.64
C THR A 121 5.31 15.61 7.12
N SER A 122 5.28 15.46 5.81
CA SER A 122 4.91 14.22 5.13
C SER A 122 6.07 13.68 4.33
N LEU A 123 6.24 12.37 4.34
CA LEU A 123 7.22 11.66 3.55
C LEU A 123 6.51 10.51 2.84
N GLN A 124 6.68 10.42 1.53
CA GLN A 124 6.20 9.30 0.72
C GLN A 124 7.36 8.73 -0.06
N PHE A 125 7.54 7.44 0.06
CA PHE A 125 8.49 6.68 -0.74
C PHE A 125 7.74 5.61 -1.52
N LYS A 126 8.03 5.49 -2.82
CA LYS A 126 7.48 4.48 -3.71
C LYS A 126 8.60 3.80 -4.49
N THR A 127 8.49 2.51 -4.68
CA THR A 127 9.38 1.75 -5.55
C THR A 127 8.72 0.44 -5.98
N GLN A 128 9.34 -0.26 -6.90
CA GLN A 128 9.07 -1.65 -7.22
C GLN A 128 10.09 -2.54 -6.52
N LEU A 129 9.70 -3.73 -6.10
CA LEU A 129 10.60 -4.66 -5.43
C LEU A 129 11.18 -5.70 -6.38
N LEU A 130 10.41 -6.11 -7.39
CA LEU A 130 10.75 -7.17 -8.32
C LEU A 130 11.25 -6.60 -9.66
N GLN A 131 11.92 -7.45 -10.41
CA GLN A 131 12.28 -7.13 -11.79
C GLN A 131 11.10 -7.38 -12.70
N ASN A 132 10.73 -6.37 -13.48
CA ASN A 132 9.74 -6.47 -14.52
C ASN A 132 10.38 -6.24 -15.89
N PHE A 133 9.87 -6.90 -16.91
CA PHE A 133 10.43 -6.87 -18.26
C PHE A 133 9.34 -6.51 -19.26
N LYS A 134 9.73 -5.99 -20.41
CA LYS A 134 8.82 -5.78 -21.53
C LYS A 134 8.40 -7.13 -22.12
N SER A 135 7.17 -7.21 -22.63
CA SER A 135 6.65 -8.43 -23.26
C SER A 135 7.52 -8.86 -24.44
N ASN A 136 7.76 -10.17 -24.58
CA ASN A 136 8.55 -10.80 -25.65
C ASN A 136 10.00 -10.27 -25.79
N THR A 137 10.57 -9.71 -24.71
CA THR A 137 11.97 -9.24 -24.70
C THR A 137 12.67 -9.58 -23.39
N TYR A 138 13.99 -9.46 -23.36
CA TYR A 138 14.78 -9.47 -22.13
C TYR A 138 15.03 -8.06 -21.58
N ASP A 139 14.41 -7.04 -22.19
CA ASP A 139 14.57 -5.65 -21.76
C ASP A 139 13.89 -5.42 -20.43
N LEU A 140 14.65 -4.88 -19.49
CA LEU A 140 14.14 -4.51 -18.18
C LEU A 140 13.15 -3.35 -18.31
N SER A 141 11.96 -3.51 -17.75
CA SER A 141 10.95 -2.44 -17.67
C SER A 141 10.99 -1.74 -16.32
N ALA A 142 11.28 -2.47 -15.23
CA ALA A 142 11.40 -1.94 -13.89
C ALA A 142 12.17 -2.88 -12.98
N SER A 143 12.73 -2.36 -11.89
CA SER A 143 13.39 -3.13 -10.84
C SER A 143 13.43 -2.34 -9.54
N PHE A 144 14.02 -2.93 -8.51
CA PHE A 144 14.20 -2.23 -7.23
C PHE A 144 14.91 -0.88 -7.41
N LEU A 145 14.27 0.20 -6.94
CA LEU A 145 14.71 1.61 -7.10
C LEU A 145 14.84 2.05 -8.59
N THR A 146 14.04 1.44 -9.47
CA THR A 146 14.01 1.79 -10.89
C THR A 146 12.58 1.63 -11.44
N PRO A 147 11.70 2.66 -11.30
CA PRO A 147 11.91 3.91 -10.58
C PRO A 147 11.78 3.78 -9.06
N GLY A 148 12.54 4.59 -8.34
CA GLY A 148 12.29 4.97 -6.96
C GLY A 148 11.78 6.41 -6.92
N GLU A 149 10.74 6.71 -6.15
CA GLU A 149 10.20 8.05 -5.98
C GLU A 149 10.17 8.43 -4.51
N LEU A 150 10.73 9.57 -4.17
CA LEU A 150 10.69 10.15 -2.84
C LEU A 150 10.02 11.52 -2.89
N ASN A 151 8.93 11.67 -2.15
CA ASN A 151 8.23 12.94 -2.00
C ASN A 151 8.29 13.35 -0.52
N ALA A 152 8.77 14.53 -0.24
CA ALA A 152 8.77 15.13 1.08
C ALA A 152 8.00 16.45 1.06
N GLY A 153 7.18 16.69 2.09
CA GLY A 153 6.37 17.91 2.18
C GLY A 153 6.36 18.46 3.60
N ILE A 154 6.41 19.79 3.70
CA ILE A 154 6.26 20.52 4.97
C ILE A 154 5.08 21.46 4.83
N GLY A 155 4.22 21.46 5.85
CA GLY A 155 3.04 22.31 5.82
C GLY A 155 2.17 22.19 7.05
N MET A 156 0.86 22.20 6.85
CA MET A 156 -0.13 22.13 7.91
C MET A 156 -1.20 21.09 7.61
N THR A 157 -1.62 20.39 8.65
CA THR A 157 -2.75 19.46 8.60
C THR A 157 -3.86 19.99 9.49
N TYR A 158 -5.05 20.08 8.94
CA TYR A 158 -6.30 20.31 9.67
C TYR A 158 -6.95 18.96 9.95
N ASN A 159 -7.21 18.68 11.21
CA ASN A 159 -7.84 17.43 11.63
C ASN A 159 -9.05 17.75 12.50
N THR A 160 -10.19 17.21 12.18
CA THR A 160 -11.38 17.31 13.01
C THR A 160 -12.19 16.02 12.96
N ALA A 161 -12.73 15.66 14.12
CA ALA A 161 -13.64 14.54 14.25
C ALA A 161 -14.86 14.94 15.05
N ASN A 162 -16.00 14.33 14.76
CA ASN A 162 -17.22 14.47 15.55
C ASN A 162 -17.03 13.74 16.90
N LYS A 163 -17.73 14.22 17.96
CA LYS A 163 -17.71 13.61 19.31
C LYS A 163 -17.99 12.11 19.33
N LYS A 164 -18.78 11.60 18.37
CA LYS A 164 -19.11 10.18 18.21
C LYS A 164 -18.12 9.42 17.29
N ASN A 165 -17.07 10.07 16.78
CA ASN A 165 -16.13 9.51 15.79
C ASN A 165 -16.79 8.94 14.50
N THR A 166 -18.05 9.31 14.24
CA THR A 166 -18.77 8.89 13.03
C THR A 166 -18.37 9.71 11.80
N PHE A 167 -17.76 10.87 12.00
CA PHE A 167 -17.24 11.74 10.94
C PHE A 167 -15.83 12.20 11.33
N LYS A 168 -14.87 11.92 10.44
CA LYS A 168 -13.49 12.41 10.52
C LYS A 168 -13.19 13.17 9.24
N PHE A 169 -12.56 14.31 9.36
CA PHE A 169 -12.10 15.11 8.23
C PHE A 169 -10.65 15.53 8.45
N ASP A 170 -9.80 15.15 7.52
CA ASP A 170 -8.39 15.47 7.48
C ASP A 170 -8.07 16.17 6.18
N ALA A 171 -7.50 17.37 6.27
CA ALA A 171 -7.01 18.12 5.12
C ALA A 171 -5.56 18.50 5.36
N SER A 172 -4.69 18.25 4.41
CA SER A 172 -3.27 18.59 4.49
C SER A 172 -2.89 19.50 3.34
N LEU A 173 -2.19 20.58 3.67
CA LEU A 173 -1.63 21.52 2.72
C LEU A 173 -0.12 21.56 2.93
N SER A 174 0.66 21.24 1.92
CA SER A 174 2.12 21.26 1.94
C SER A 174 2.63 22.25 0.89
N PRO A 175 2.76 23.54 1.25
CA PRO A 175 3.21 24.58 0.32
C PRO A 175 4.67 24.40 -0.08
N LEU A 176 5.46 23.74 0.74
CA LEU A 176 6.84 23.37 0.42
C LEU A 176 6.91 21.87 0.24
N SER A 177 7.20 21.44 -0.99
CA SER A 177 7.33 20.03 -1.35
C SER A 177 8.59 19.81 -2.18
N TYR A 178 9.24 18.68 -1.92
CA TYR A 178 10.39 18.20 -2.66
C TYR A 178 10.06 16.84 -3.25
N ASN A 179 10.37 16.65 -4.53
CA ASN A 179 10.19 15.41 -5.26
C ASN A 179 11.53 14.98 -5.83
N MET A 180 11.89 13.71 -5.62
CA MET A 180 13.10 13.10 -6.14
C MET A 180 12.76 11.76 -6.79
N LYS A 181 13.28 11.53 -7.98
CA LYS A 181 13.21 10.24 -8.69
C LYS A 181 14.59 9.60 -8.70
N ILE A 182 14.62 8.31 -8.52
CA ILE A 182 15.84 7.50 -8.46
C ILE A 182 15.77 6.43 -9.54
N CYS A 183 16.85 6.27 -10.29
CA CYS A 183 17.04 5.17 -11.23
C CYS A 183 18.35 4.46 -10.91
N ARG A 184 18.28 3.30 -10.28
CA ARG A 184 19.47 2.50 -9.95
C ARG A 184 20.02 1.71 -11.13
N ALA A 185 19.17 1.27 -12.05
CA ALA A 185 19.54 0.38 -13.15
C ALA A 185 19.94 1.15 -14.42
N ILE A 186 20.68 2.24 -14.30
CA ILE A 186 21.10 3.15 -15.40
C ILE A 186 21.79 2.40 -16.56
N HIS A 187 22.55 1.35 -16.27
CA HIS A 187 23.25 0.58 -17.31
C HIS A 187 22.36 -0.43 -18.07
N LYS A 188 21.13 -0.67 -17.57
CA LYS A 188 20.19 -1.65 -18.14
C LYS A 188 18.93 -1.02 -18.68
N MET A 189 18.71 0.26 -18.40
CA MET A 189 17.50 0.98 -18.77
C MET A 189 17.84 2.47 -19.01
N ASP A 190 17.23 3.06 -20.04
CA ASP A 190 17.34 4.49 -20.31
C ASP A 190 16.56 5.29 -19.24
N PRO A 191 17.24 6.14 -18.43
CA PRO A 191 16.60 6.95 -17.39
C PRO A 191 15.53 7.89 -17.92
N THR A 192 15.67 8.34 -19.18
CA THR A 192 14.70 9.27 -19.80
C THR A 192 13.32 8.67 -19.94
N THR A 193 13.20 7.34 -20.06
CA THR A 193 11.92 6.62 -20.08
C THR A 193 11.17 6.73 -18.76
N LEU A 194 11.85 7.05 -17.67
CA LEU A 194 11.31 7.26 -16.33
C LEU A 194 11.07 8.75 -16.01
N GLY A 195 11.31 9.64 -16.98
CA GLY A 195 11.20 11.09 -16.80
C GLY A 195 12.33 11.66 -15.91
N ILE A 196 13.53 11.08 -16.02
CA ILE A 196 14.78 11.57 -15.40
C ILE A 196 15.62 12.13 -16.54
N ASP A 197 16.06 13.39 -16.43
CA ASP A 197 16.83 14.04 -17.50
C ASP A 197 18.20 13.38 -17.68
N ALA A 198 18.66 13.29 -18.94
CA ALA A 198 19.95 12.72 -19.28
C ALA A 198 21.07 13.58 -18.67
N GLY A 199 21.74 13.07 -17.64
CA GLY A 199 22.82 13.77 -16.93
C GLY A 199 22.56 14.01 -15.45
N GLU A 200 21.33 13.92 -14.97
CA GLU A 200 21.01 13.90 -13.54
C GLU A 200 21.13 12.45 -13.01
N HIS A 201 22.31 12.11 -12.58
CA HIS A 201 22.59 10.83 -11.92
C HIS A 201 22.63 11.07 -10.41
N MET A 202 21.64 10.58 -9.68
CA MET A 202 21.74 10.32 -8.24
C MET A 202 21.50 8.85 -7.95
#